data_27dc06e5db27d3c03b09f5b59c339b43
#
_entry.id   27dc06e5db27d3c03b09f5b59c339b43
#
_cell.length_a   1.000
_cell.length_b   1.000
_cell.length_c   1.000
_cell.angle_alpha   90.00
_cell.angle_beta   90.00
_cell.angle_gamma   90.00
#
_symmetry.space_group_name_H-M   'P 1'
#
loop_
_entity.id
_entity.type
_entity.pdbx_description
1 polymer ?
#
loop_
_entity_poly.entity_id
_entity_poly.type
_entity_poly.pdbx_seq_one_letter_code
_entity_poly.pdbx_strand_id
1 'polypeptide(L)'
;SIYPMMSVFKVHQALALCNDFDSKGISLDTLIRINRGKLDPNTWSPILKEHSEPEFSLSIRKLLNYTLAQSDNNVSNLMFKRLLDIAKTDSFVATIIPRSSFQIAYTEEEMSADHDKAYSNYTSPLGAAMLMNRLFTDKIISDEKQDFIKNTLKECKTGTDRIAAPLLDKESVVI
;
A
#
# COMPACT_ATOMS: atom_id res chain seq x y z
N SER A 1 18.95 -12.79 -4.00
CA SER A 1 18.68 -12.41 -2.61
C SER A 1 17.22 -11.95 -2.48
N ILE A 2 16.59 -12.24 -1.36
CA ILE A 2 15.26 -11.77 -0.96
C ILE A 2 15.41 -10.92 0.30
N TYR A 3 14.52 -9.92 0.45
CA TYR A 3 14.52 -9.00 1.59
C TYR A 3 13.10 -8.85 2.12
N PRO A 4 12.91 -8.65 3.43
CA PRO A 4 11.59 -8.36 3.98
C PRO A 4 11.04 -7.08 3.37
N MET A 5 9.78 -7.12 2.95
CA MET A 5 9.13 -5.96 2.30
C MET A 5 8.89 -4.79 3.25
N MET A 6 8.68 -5.08 4.52
CA MET A 6 8.14 -4.09 5.45
C MET A 6 6.92 -3.41 4.80
N SER A 7 6.79 -2.09 4.88
CA SER A 7 5.65 -1.37 4.27
C SER A 7 5.65 -1.27 2.74
N VAL A 8 6.65 -1.77 2.04
CA VAL A 8 6.68 -1.75 0.56
C VAL A 8 5.49 -2.52 -0.04
N PHE A 9 5.00 -3.56 0.64
CA PHE A 9 3.83 -4.32 0.17
C PHE A 9 2.55 -3.48 0.02
N LYS A 10 2.46 -2.29 0.62
CA LYS A 10 1.30 -1.40 0.50
C LYS A 10 1.08 -0.90 -0.93
N VAL A 11 2.14 -0.81 -1.74
CA VAL A 11 2.03 -0.56 -3.18
C VAL A 11 1.36 -1.73 -3.89
N HIS A 12 1.76 -2.95 -3.58
CA HIS A 12 1.16 -4.18 -4.11
C HIS A 12 -0.33 -4.25 -3.73
N GLN A 13 -0.64 -3.96 -2.47
CA GLN A 13 -2.01 -3.90 -1.97
C GLN A 13 -2.86 -2.90 -2.74
N ALA A 14 -2.38 -1.69 -2.95
CA ALA A 14 -3.10 -0.64 -3.67
C ALA A 14 -3.39 -1.03 -5.12
N LEU A 15 -2.43 -1.63 -5.82
CA LEU A 15 -2.61 -2.11 -7.19
C LEU A 15 -3.65 -3.21 -7.29
N ALA A 16 -3.57 -4.21 -6.41
CA ALA A 16 -4.52 -5.33 -6.38
C ALA A 16 -5.94 -4.85 -6.06
N LEU A 17 -6.08 -3.96 -5.08
CA LEU A 17 -7.36 -3.38 -4.69
C LEU A 17 -7.99 -2.59 -5.83
N CYS A 18 -7.22 -1.75 -6.52
CA CYS A 18 -7.69 -0.96 -7.64
C CYS A 18 -8.08 -1.84 -8.84
N ASN A 19 -7.35 -2.93 -9.09
CA ASN A 19 -7.74 -3.91 -10.10
C ASN A 19 -9.08 -4.58 -9.77
N ASP A 20 -9.28 -4.97 -8.53
CA ASP A 20 -10.57 -5.56 -8.07
C ASP A 20 -11.71 -4.55 -8.22
N PHE A 21 -11.47 -3.29 -7.90
CA PHE A 21 -12.46 -2.22 -8.06
C PHE A 21 -12.80 -1.92 -9.52
N ASP A 22 -11.82 -1.97 -10.41
CA ASP A 22 -12.08 -1.84 -11.85
C ASP A 22 -13.01 -2.94 -12.34
N SER A 23 -12.81 -4.19 -11.92
CA SER A 23 -13.65 -5.32 -12.29
C SER A 23 -15.08 -5.22 -11.74
N LYS A 24 -15.27 -4.53 -10.63
CA LYS A 24 -16.55 -4.36 -9.93
C LYS A 24 -17.25 -3.02 -10.21
N GLY A 25 -16.60 -2.12 -10.95
CA GLY A 25 -17.12 -0.77 -11.19
C GLY A 25 -17.17 0.10 -9.93
N ILE A 26 -16.27 -0.12 -8.96
CA ILE A 26 -16.23 0.63 -7.70
C ILE A 26 -15.36 1.87 -7.88
N SER A 27 -15.92 3.04 -7.57
CA SER A 27 -15.21 4.33 -7.60
C SER A 27 -14.30 4.49 -6.38
N LEU A 28 -13.16 5.18 -6.56
CA LEU A 28 -12.31 5.63 -5.46
C LEU A 28 -13.01 6.61 -4.51
N ASP A 29 -14.11 7.22 -4.91
CA ASP A 29 -14.89 8.15 -4.08
C ASP A 29 -15.94 7.43 -3.21
N THR A 30 -16.06 6.11 -3.32
CA THR A 30 -16.89 5.29 -2.45
C THR A 30 -16.46 5.47 -0.99
N LEU A 31 -17.43 5.74 -0.11
CA LEU A 31 -17.18 5.97 1.31
C LEU A 31 -17.14 4.66 2.10
N ILE A 32 -16.17 4.57 2.98
CA ILE A 32 -16.01 3.48 3.94
C ILE A 32 -16.22 4.02 5.34
N ARG A 33 -17.20 3.47 6.05
CA ARG A 33 -17.43 3.80 7.47
C ARG A 33 -16.39 3.08 8.34
N ILE A 34 -15.76 3.82 9.24
CA ILE A 34 -14.69 3.38 10.12
C ILE A 34 -15.14 3.58 11.55
N ASN A 35 -15.00 2.53 12.36
CA ASN A 35 -15.16 2.60 13.80
C ASN A 35 -13.76 2.73 14.43
N ARG A 36 -13.50 3.88 15.05
CA ARG A 36 -12.21 4.20 15.65
C ARG A 36 -11.79 3.19 16.73
N GLY A 37 -12.75 2.70 17.51
CA GLY A 37 -12.51 1.72 18.58
C GLY A 37 -12.05 0.34 18.10
N LYS A 38 -12.12 0.08 16.78
CA LYS A 38 -11.61 -1.15 16.16
C LYS A 38 -10.21 -1.01 15.57
N LEU A 39 -9.61 0.17 15.66
CA LEU A 39 -8.25 0.43 15.20
C LEU A 39 -7.26 0.20 16.35
N ASP A 40 -6.09 -0.34 16.03
CA ASP A 40 -5.02 -0.56 17.02
C ASP A 40 -4.37 0.77 17.40
N PRO A 41 -4.42 1.20 18.68
CA PRO A 41 -3.81 2.44 19.12
C PRO A 41 -2.26 2.36 19.22
N ASN A 42 -1.70 1.16 19.19
CA ASN A 42 -0.27 0.93 19.45
C ASN A 42 0.58 0.83 18.18
N THR A 43 -0.04 0.90 16.99
CA THR A 43 0.69 0.85 15.72
C THR A 43 0.87 2.25 15.13
N TRP A 44 1.79 2.38 14.16
CA TRP A 44 1.92 3.62 13.39
C TRP A 44 0.64 3.88 12.58
N SER A 45 -0.06 4.94 12.94
CA SER A 45 -1.37 5.23 12.33
C SER A 45 -1.71 6.71 12.35
N PRO A 46 -1.36 7.46 11.30
CA PRO A 46 -1.75 8.86 11.12
C PRO A 46 -3.25 9.10 11.19
N ILE A 47 -4.07 8.20 10.68
CA ILE A 47 -5.54 8.32 10.72
C ILE A 47 -6.08 8.49 12.16
N LEU A 48 -5.46 7.82 13.14
CA LEU A 48 -5.85 7.94 14.55
C LEU A 48 -5.53 9.31 15.14
N LYS A 49 -4.54 10.02 14.59
CA LYS A 49 -4.15 11.37 15.03
C LYS A 49 -5.06 12.44 14.41
N GLU A 50 -5.55 12.18 13.20
CA GLU A 50 -6.36 13.14 12.45
C GLU A 50 -7.87 13.01 12.72
N HIS A 51 -8.34 11.84 13.23
CA HIS A 51 -9.74 11.56 13.50
C HIS A 51 -9.95 11.15 14.95
N SER A 52 -10.62 11.99 15.72
CA SER A 52 -10.96 11.75 17.15
C SER A 52 -12.36 11.20 17.36
N GLU A 53 -13.23 11.30 16.35
CA GLU A 53 -14.63 10.86 16.42
C GLU A 53 -14.70 9.32 16.58
N PRO A 54 -15.68 8.80 17.36
CA PRO A 54 -15.87 7.36 17.52
C PRO A 54 -16.13 6.62 16.19
N GLU A 55 -16.85 7.28 15.28
CA GLU A 55 -17.12 6.79 13.92
C GLU A 55 -17.00 7.93 12.92
N PHE A 56 -16.41 7.63 11.76
CA PHE A 56 -16.26 8.55 10.64
C PHE A 56 -16.27 7.79 9.32
N SER A 57 -16.42 8.50 8.20
CA SER A 57 -16.38 7.91 6.87
C SER A 57 -15.33 8.59 6.02
N LEU A 58 -14.54 7.80 5.30
CA LEU A 58 -13.54 8.28 4.35
C LEU A 58 -13.72 7.60 2.99
N SER A 59 -13.38 8.30 1.92
CA SER A 59 -13.32 7.71 0.59
C SER A 59 -12.16 6.70 0.51
N ILE A 60 -12.30 5.72 -0.38
CA ILE A 60 -11.21 4.79 -0.71
C ILE A 60 -9.98 5.56 -1.16
N ARG A 61 -10.14 6.63 -1.92
CA ARG A 61 -9.08 7.57 -2.30
C ARG A 61 -8.29 8.07 -1.09
N LYS A 62 -8.98 8.51 -0.05
CA LYS A 62 -8.33 8.98 1.18
C LYS A 62 -7.65 7.85 1.96
N LEU A 63 -8.24 6.66 1.99
CA LEU A 63 -7.62 5.47 2.61
C LEU A 63 -6.32 5.09 1.89
N LEU A 64 -6.30 5.06 0.56
CA LEU A 64 -5.10 4.79 -0.22
C LEU A 64 -4.02 5.86 -0.01
N ASN A 65 -4.41 7.13 0.14
CA ASN A 65 -3.45 8.19 0.48
C ASN A 65 -2.79 7.94 1.84
N TYR A 66 -3.57 7.57 2.88
CA TYR A 66 -3.00 7.21 4.19
C TYR A 66 -1.99 6.06 4.10
N THR A 67 -2.27 5.03 3.31
CA THR A 67 -1.35 3.88 3.20
C THR A 67 -0.13 4.18 2.35
N LEU A 68 -0.29 4.84 1.21
CA LEU A 68 0.79 5.05 0.24
C LEU A 68 1.70 6.23 0.60
N ALA A 69 1.13 7.37 1.02
CA ALA A 69 1.91 8.56 1.32
C ALA A 69 2.39 8.63 2.77
N GLN A 70 1.65 8.02 3.71
CA GLN A 70 1.91 8.12 5.15
C GLN A 70 2.17 6.77 5.82
N SER A 71 2.09 5.66 5.07
CA SER A 71 2.35 4.29 5.55
C SER A 71 1.47 3.86 6.74
N ASP A 72 0.19 4.26 6.77
CA ASP A 72 -0.74 3.92 7.86
C ASP A 72 -1.01 2.42 7.94
N ASN A 73 -0.74 1.81 9.10
CA ASN A 73 -0.87 0.37 9.32
C ASN A 73 -2.33 -0.04 9.56
N ASN A 74 -3.10 0.75 10.30
CA ASN A 74 -4.51 0.45 10.55
C ASN A 74 -5.32 0.47 9.24
N VAL A 75 -5.07 1.44 8.37
CA VAL A 75 -5.77 1.51 7.09
C VAL A 75 -5.40 0.33 6.20
N SER A 76 -4.13 -0.08 6.16
CA SER A 76 -3.71 -1.28 5.44
C SER A 76 -4.42 -2.54 5.97
N ASN A 77 -4.45 -2.75 7.28
CA ASN A 77 -5.16 -3.87 7.92
C ASN A 77 -6.67 -3.84 7.61
N LEU A 78 -7.28 -2.67 7.69
CA LEU A 78 -8.71 -2.48 7.37
C LEU A 78 -9.02 -2.85 5.92
N MET A 79 -8.18 -2.45 4.98
CA MET A 79 -8.36 -2.77 3.56
C MET A 79 -8.24 -4.27 3.29
N PHE A 80 -7.26 -4.97 3.89
CA PHE A 80 -7.16 -6.43 3.80
C PHE A 80 -8.37 -7.14 4.41
N LYS A 81 -8.86 -6.66 5.53
CA LYS A 81 -9.97 -7.29 6.26
C LYS A 81 -11.32 -7.08 5.60
N ARG A 82 -11.55 -5.93 4.96
CA ARG A 82 -12.89 -5.52 4.50
C ARG A 82 -13.04 -5.39 3.00
N LEU A 83 -11.96 -5.18 2.24
CA LEU A 83 -12.03 -4.85 0.83
C LEU A 83 -11.45 -5.94 -0.06
N LEU A 84 -10.18 -6.29 0.10
CA LEU A 84 -9.53 -7.36 -0.65
C LEU A 84 -8.51 -8.08 0.24
N ASP A 85 -8.66 -9.38 0.39
CA ASP A 85 -7.79 -10.19 1.25
C ASP A 85 -6.36 -10.37 0.68
N ILE A 86 -5.46 -10.86 1.55
CA ILE A 86 -4.06 -11.08 1.22
C ILE A 86 -3.90 -12.07 0.08
N ALA A 87 -4.63 -13.18 0.08
CA ALA A 87 -4.49 -14.24 -0.92
C ALA A 87 -4.81 -13.72 -2.33
N LYS A 88 -5.86 -12.91 -2.47
CA LYS A 88 -6.23 -12.27 -3.72
C LYS A 88 -5.22 -11.20 -4.14
N THR A 89 -4.71 -10.43 -3.18
CA THR A 89 -3.64 -9.46 -3.42
C THR A 89 -2.39 -10.13 -3.97
N ASP A 90 -1.91 -11.17 -3.29
CA ASP A 90 -0.73 -11.93 -3.68
C ASP A 90 -0.91 -12.59 -5.07
N SER A 91 -2.08 -13.18 -5.32
CA SER A 91 -2.42 -13.79 -6.61
C SER A 91 -2.44 -12.77 -7.75
N PHE A 92 -2.99 -11.58 -7.54
CA PHE A 92 -2.98 -10.53 -8.54
C PHE A 92 -1.56 -10.07 -8.86
N VAL A 93 -0.74 -9.82 -7.86
CA VAL A 93 0.65 -9.38 -8.05
C VAL A 93 1.46 -10.42 -8.85
N ALA A 94 1.18 -11.71 -8.68
CA ALA A 94 1.81 -12.78 -9.45
C ALA A 94 1.45 -12.74 -10.96
N THR A 95 0.44 -11.99 -11.36
CA THR A 95 0.14 -11.73 -12.78
C THR A 95 1.00 -10.59 -13.37
N ILE A 96 1.62 -9.78 -12.51
CA ILE A 96 2.40 -8.60 -12.91
C ILE A 96 3.89 -8.89 -12.90
N ILE A 97 4.38 -9.53 -11.84
CA ILE A 97 5.80 -9.86 -11.66
C ILE A 97 5.98 -11.35 -11.36
N PRO A 98 7.17 -11.92 -11.62
CA PRO A 98 7.41 -13.35 -11.41
C PRO A 98 7.13 -13.79 -9.96
N ARG A 99 6.39 -14.87 -9.81
CA ARG A 99 6.02 -15.47 -8.52
C ARG A 99 7.22 -15.71 -7.60
N SER A 100 8.35 -16.08 -8.18
CA SER A 100 9.60 -16.34 -7.44
C SER A 100 10.26 -15.09 -6.85
N SER A 101 9.79 -13.90 -7.21
CA SER A 101 10.40 -12.63 -6.82
C SER A 101 9.80 -11.99 -5.58
N PHE A 102 8.65 -12.48 -5.10
CA PHE A 102 7.94 -11.87 -3.97
C PHE A 102 7.01 -12.87 -3.27
N GLN A 103 6.59 -12.53 -2.06
CA GLN A 103 5.48 -13.16 -1.35
C GLN A 103 4.82 -12.14 -0.42
N ILE A 104 3.48 -12.14 -0.40
CA ILE A 104 2.68 -11.38 0.57
C ILE A 104 1.79 -12.39 1.30
N ALA A 105 2.10 -12.66 2.56
CA ALA A 105 1.48 -13.72 3.35
C ALA A 105 0.76 -13.20 4.60
N TYR A 106 1.15 -12.03 5.12
CA TYR A 106 0.67 -11.51 6.40
C TYR A 106 0.34 -10.02 6.36
N THR A 107 -0.60 -9.61 7.22
CA THR A 107 -0.96 -8.20 7.46
C THR A 107 0.05 -7.54 8.40
N GLU A 108 -0.01 -6.21 8.53
CA GLU A 108 0.78 -5.48 9.55
C GLU A 108 0.44 -5.94 10.97
N GLU A 109 -0.85 -6.22 11.25
CA GLU A 109 -1.31 -6.73 12.55
C GLU A 109 -0.65 -8.07 12.89
N GLU A 110 -0.64 -9.01 11.93
CA GLU A 110 -0.03 -10.31 12.12
C GLU A 110 1.49 -10.24 12.27
N MET A 111 2.16 -9.37 11.51
CA MET A 111 3.61 -9.15 11.60
C MET A 111 4.01 -8.44 12.91
N SER A 112 3.16 -7.56 13.44
CA SER A 112 3.38 -6.92 14.74
C SER A 112 3.25 -7.90 15.90
N ALA A 113 2.33 -8.86 15.78
CA ALA A 113 2.11 -9.89 16.80
C ALA A 113 3.21 -10.96 16.82
N ASP A 114 3.88 -11.17 15.67
CA ASP A 114 4.90 -12.19 15.49
C ASP A 114 5.96 -11.70 14.50
N HIS A 115 7.12 -11.32 15.02
CA HIS A 115 8.21 -10.76 14.20
C HIS A 115 8.75 -11.70 13.13
N ASP A 116 8.66 -13.01 13.30
CA ASP A 116 9.11 -13.98 12.30
C ASP A 116 8.24 -13.90 11.02
N LYS A 117 6.97 -13.50 11.17
CA LYS A 117 6.08 -13.27 10.03
C LYS A 117 6.49 -12.10 9.14
N ALA A 118 7.20 -11.11 9.69
CA ALA A 118 7.68 -9.98 8.90
C ALA A 118 8.67 -10.41 7.79
N TYR A 119 9.41 -11.48 8.02
CA TYR A 119 10.33 -12.04 7.02
C TYR A 119 9.63 -12.88 5.94
N SER A 120 8.38 -13.24 6.17
CA SER A 120 7.58 -14.00 5.20
C SER A 120 6.93 -13.11 4.13
N ASN A 121 6.80 -11.81 4.38
CA ASN A 121 6.51 -10.83 3.35
C ASN A 121 7.82 -10.35 2.75
N TYR A 122 8.20 -10.88 1.60
CA TYR A 122 9.50 -10.60 0.99
C TYR A 122 9.40 -10.20 -0.49
N THR A 123 10.41 -9.49 -0.94
CA THR A 123 10.64 -9.20 -2.36
C THR A 123 12.13 -9.32 -2.69
N SER A 124 12.44 -9.65 -3.95
CA SER A 124 13.78 -9.46 -4.47
C SER A 124 13.93 -8.01 -4.96
N PRO A 125 15.15 -7.44 -4.97
CA PRO A 125 15.38 -6.10 -5.55
C PRO A 125 14.89 -6.00 -7.00
N LEU A 126 15.11 -7.06 -7.79
CA LEU A 126 14.63 -7.12 -9.17
C LEU A 126 13.10 -7.14 -9.23
N GLY A 127 12.43 -7.91 -8.37
CA GLY A 127 10.96 -7.95 -8.32
C GLY A 127 10.36 -6.60 -7.95
N ALA A 128 10.95 -5.91 -6.99
CA ALA A 128 10.52 -4.55 -6.62
C ALA A 128 10.73 -3.56 -7.78
N ALA A 129 11.89 -3.60 -8.43
CA ALA A 129 12.18 -2.75 -9.58
C ALA A 129 11.24 -3.04 -10.77
N MET A 130 10.94 -4.30 -11.04
CA MET A 130 9.99 -4.70 -12.09
C MET A 130 8.58 -4.18 -11.80
N LEU A 131 8.09 -4.29 -10.55
CA LEU A 131 6.78 -3.76 -10.18
C LEU A 131 6.71 -2.26 -10.40
N MET A 132 7.70 -1.52 -9.93
CA MET A 132 7.75 -0.06 -10.11
C MET A 132 7.87 0.31 -11.59
N ASN A 133 8.71 -0.35 -12.37
CA ASN A 133 8.82 -0.11 -13.80
C ASN A 133 7.45 -0.32 -14.47
N ARG A 134 6.78 -1.43 -14.24
CA ARG A 134 5.48 -1.71 -14.85
C ARG A 134 4.40 -0.72 -14.40
N LEU A 135 4.40 -0.31 -13.14
CA LEU A 135 3.49 0.72 -12.64
C LEU A 135 3.63 2.05 -13.40
N PHE A 136 4.87 2.41 -13.79
CA PHE A 136 5.13 3.69 -14.45
C PHE A 136 5.11 3.63 -15.98
N THR A 137 5.27 2.45 -16.60
CA THR A 137 5.38 2.30 -18.06
C THR A 137 4.22 1.54 -18.71
N ASP A 138 3.59 0.62 -18.00
CA ASP A 138 2.57 -0.26 -18.55
C ASP A 138 1.17 0.14 -18.06
N LYS A 139 0.14 -0.25 -18.82
CA LYS A 139 -1.24 -0.16 -18.35
C LYS A 139 -1.58 -1.43 -17.58
N ILE A 140 -1.67 -1.33 -16.23
CA ILE A 140 -1.98 -2.44 -15.32
C ILE A 140 -3.45 -2.41 -14.91
N ILE A 141 -3.99 -1.23 -14.63
CA ILE A 141 -5.34 -0.95 -14.16
C ILE A 141 -5.91 0.24 -14.94
N SER A 142 -7.11 0.73 -14.61
CA SER A 142 -7.67 1.92 -15.25
C SER A 142 -6.73 3.13 -15.09
N ASP A 143 -6.72 4.00 -16.10
CA ASP A 143 -5.84 5.18 -16.12
C ASP A 143 -6.05 6.07 -14.89
N GLU A 144 -7.30 6.32 -14.50
CA GLU A 144 -7.64 7.13 -13.31
C GLU A 144 -6.98 6.58 -12.04
N LYS A 145 -7.15 5.27 -11.78
CA LYS A 145 -6.63 4.63 -10.57
C LYS A 145 -5.12 4.50 -10.59
N GLN A 146 -4.55 4.20 -11.76
CA GLN A 146 -3.09 4.10 -11.90
C GLN A 146 -2.41 5.45 -11.73
N ASP A 147 -2.95 6.51 -12.33
CA ASP A 147 -2.44 7.87 -12.17
C ASP A 147 -2.57 8.35 -10.71
N PHE A 148 -3.68 8.00 -10.05
CA PHE A 148 -3.86 8.28 -8.63
C PHE A 148 -2.76 7.63 -7.77
N ILE A 149 -2.46 6.34 -7.99
CA ILE A 149 -1.39 5.64 -7.25
C ILE A 149 -0.04 6.29 -7.52
N LYS A 150 0.31 6.55 -8.79
CA LYS A 150 1.58 7.20 -9.16
C LYS A 150 1.74 8.57 -8.49
N ASN A 151 0.71 9.41 -8.55
CA ASN A 151 0.74 10.75 -7.97
C ASN A 151 0.83 10.70 -6.44
N THR A 152 0.11 9.78 -5.81
CA THR A 152 0.16 9.59 -4.34
C THR A 152 1.54 9.13 -3.87
N LEU A 153 2.21 8.26 -4.62
CA LEU A 153 3.59 7.83 -4.31
C LEU A 153 4.58 8.99 -4.38
N LYS A 154 4.38 9.94 -5.30
CA LYS A 154 5.21 11.16 -5.39
C LYS A 154 5.04 12.08 -4.18
N GLU A 155 3.92 11.99 -3.49
CA GLU A 155 3.64 12.76 -2.26
C GLU A 155 4.18 12.09 -1.00
N CYS A 156 4.82 10.92 -1.11
CA CYS A 156 5.33 10.17 0.03
C CYS A 156 6.37 10.99 0.80
N LYS A 157 6.15 11.12 2.12
CA LYS A 157 7.03 11.89 3.02
C LYS A 157 7.75 11.00 4.03
N THR A 158 7.54 9.69 3.98
CA THR A 158 8.21 8.74 4.89
C THR A 158 9.57 8.35 4.33
N GLY A 159 10.59 8.25 5.22
CA GLY A 159 11.94 7.83 4.84
C GLY A 159 12.73 8.82 3.97
N THR A 160 12.37 10.10 4.00
CA THR A 160 13.02 11.15 3.22
C THR A 160 14.49 11.37 3.60
N ASP A 161 14.89 10.94 4.80
CA ASP A 161 16.26 10.96 5.31
C ASP A 161 17.20 9.92 4.66
N ARG A 162 16.65 8.97 3.91
CA ARG A 162 17.41 7.87 3.28
C ARG A 162 17.84 8.21 1.86
N ILE A 163 17.00 7.87 0.88
CA ILE A 163 17.33 8.05 -0.54
C ILE A 163 17.07 9.49 -0.98
N ALA A 164 16.00 10.11 -0.46
CA ALA A 164 15.59 11.44 -0.88
C ALA A 164 16.62 12.53 -0.49
N ALA A 165 17.09 12.54 0.75
CA ALA A 165 17.96 13.60 1.25
C ALA A 165 19.16 13.94 0.34
N PRO A 166 19.94 12.96 -0.16
CA PRO A 166 21.08 13.25 -1.04
C PRO A 166 20.70 13.64 -2.47
N LEU A 167 19.41 13.59 -2.83
CA LEU A 167 18.92 13.83 -4.18
C LEU A 167 18.02 15.07 -4.28
N LEU A 168 17.73 15.74 -3.16
CA LEU A 168 16.81 16.88 -3.08
C LEU A 168 17.19 18.06 -3.99
N ASP A 169 18.50 18.23 -4.27
CA ASP A 169 19.02 19.32 -5.10
C ASP A 169 18.99 19.00 -6.62
N LYS A 170 18.43 17.87 -7.01
CA LYS A 170 18.40 17.43 -8.41
C LYS A 170 17.00 17.58 -9.00
N GLU A 171 16.79 18.58 -9.83
CA GLU A 171 15.50 18.94 -10.44
C GLU A 171 14.79 17.80 -11.21
N SER A 172 15.51 16.77 -11.63
CA SER A 172 14.94 15.67 -12.45
C SER A 172 14.58 14.41 -11.67
N VAL A 173 14.73 14.39 -10.34
CA VAL A 173 14.51 13.20 -9.52
C VAL A 173 13.20 13.32 -8.75
N VAL A 174 12.26 12.41 -9.02
CA VAL A 174 11.08 12.19 -8.20
C VAL A 174 11.41 11.07 -7.20
N ILE A 175 11.34 11.37 -5.92
CA ILE A 175 11.76 10.49 -4.85
C ILE A 175 10.56 10.14 -3.98
#